data_b25a0b15f47d2f2b5817e56dde8bc1f6
#
_entry.id   b25a0b15f47d2f2b5817e56dde8bc1f6
#
_cell.length_a   1.000
_cell.length_b   1.000
_cell.length_c   1.000
_cell.angle_alpha   90.00
_cell.angle_beta   90.00
_cell.angle_gamma   90.00
#
_symmetry.space_group_name_H-M   'P 1'
#
loop_
_entity.id
_entity.type
_entity.pdbx_description
1 polymer ?
#
loop_
_entity_poly.entity_id
_entity_poly.type
_entity_poly.pdbx_seq_one_letter_code
_entity_poly.pdbx_strand_id
1 'polypeptide(L)'
;MAHTPEQLSAMFRAWKEGNRVLMVGQQRLYDPKYVQAMELVHNGAIGQVVGIRNYWYRNNDWRREVPSPEFERRINWRLYDEYSRGLMTELACHQLQNGSWAMGGLQPSFVTGTGSIQFWKDGREVFDNVAAIYQYPNGVHMTFESIISNKHFGMGEQILGSEGTIDLVRGVMYSETPRPRSGIRQLLDQIEQGILSNAAFAGTSWATEEASKDAGVRFAENVTVNDGASSVGAAGDGSVELIHAFCLAVISGAQPAGIVEEAYWSTLLALLGDRATHLASRVDIPGEIVW
;
A
#
# COMPACT_ATOMS: atom_id res chain seq x y z
N MET A 1 -0.69 -4.45 -14.35
CA MET A 1 -0.29 -5.00 -15.67
C MET A 1 -1.40 -5.90 -16.23
N ALA A 2 -1.77 -6.97 -15.54
CA ALA A 2 -2.71 -7.96 -16.01
C ALA A 2 -3.72 -8.30 -14.92
N HIS A 3 -4.77 -9.07 -15.21
CA HIS A 3 -5.76 -9.49 -14.21
C HIS A 3 -5.69 -11.00 -13.86
N THR A 4 -4.72 -11.73 -14.44
CA THR A 4 -4.34 -13.07 -13.99
C THR A 4 -2.82 -13.24 -13.93
N PRO A 5 -2.29 -14.15 -13.08
CA PRO A 5 -0.86 -14.41 -13.00
C PRO A 5 -0.25 -14.90 -14.33
N GLU A 6 -0.99 -15.68 -15.10
CA GLU A 6 -0.56 -16.21 -16.41
C GLU A 6 -0.39 -15.08 -17.42
N GLN A 7 -1.33 -14.13 -17.46
CA GLN A 7 -1.24 -12.95 -18.33
C GLN A 7 -0.10 -12.03 -17.88
N LEU A 8 0.12 -11.89 -16.58
CA LEU A 8 1.22 -11.11 -16.03
C LEU A 8 2.57 -11.68 -16.48
N SER A 9 2.77 -13.00 -16.34
CA SER A 9 3.98 -13.70 -16.79
C SER A 9 4.17 -13.58 -18.30
N ALA A 10 3.10 -13.72 -19.08
CA ALA A 10 3.15 -13.59 -20.54
C ALA A 10 3.55 -12.16 -20.96
N MET A 11 3.00 -11.13 -20.30
CA MET A 11 3.34 -9.72 -20.59
C MET A 11 4.80 -9.42 -20.22
N PHE A 12 5.27 -9.90 -19.06
CA PHE A 12 6.65 -9.73 -18.63
C PHE A 12 7.64 -10.41 -19.59
N ARG A 13 7.34 -11.63 -20.03
CA ARG A 13 8.13 -12.37 -21.02
C ARG A 13 8.18 -11.62 -22.36
N ALA A 14 7.04 -11.18 -22.87
CA ALA A 14 6.97 -10.43 -24.11
C ALA A 14 7.80 -9.14 -24.07
N TRP A 15 7.82 -8.47 -22.92
CA TRP A 15 8.68 -7.30 -22.71
C TRP A 15 10.18 -7.68 -22.75
N LYS A 16 10.59 -8.72 -22.02
CA LYS A 16 11.99 -9.19 -21.99
C LYS A 16 12.49 -9.57 -23.39
N GLU A 17 11.67 -10.26 -24.16
CA GLU A 17 12.01 -10.71 -25.52
C GLU A 17 11.92 -9.58 -26.58
N GLY A 18 11.02 -8.64 -26.36
CA GLY A 18 10.68 -7.63 -27.37
C GLY A 18 11.65 -6.45 -27.47
N ASN A 19 12.51 -6.24 -26.48
CA ASN A 19 13.44 -5.11 -26.40
C ASN A 19 12.78 -3.75 -26.74
N ARG A 20 11.60 -3.51 -26.17
CA ARG A 20 10.82 -2.28 -26.36
C ARG A 20 10.57 -1.60 -25.01
N VAL A 21 10.38 -0.29 -25.05
CA VAL A 21 9.98 0.46 -23.86
C VAL A 21 8.59 0.02 -23.43
N LEU A 22 8.49 -0.41 -22.18
CA LEU A 22 7.23 -0.70 -21.49
C LEU A 22 7.20 0.14 -20.21
N MET A 23 6.16 0.96 -20.07
CA MET A 23 5.89 1.67 -18.83
C MET A 23 4.46 1.38 -18.38
N VAL A 24 4.32 1.15 -17.11
CA VAL A 24 3.02 0.88 -16.48
C VAL A 24 2.63 2.10 -15.63
N GLY A 25 1.35 2.41 -15.58
CA GLY A 25 0.81 3.62 -14.94
C GLY A 25 0.93 3.64 -13.41
N GLN A 26 2.13 3.39 -12.89
CA GLN A 26 2.48 3.51 -11.47
C GLN A 26 2.97 4.93 -11.18
N GLN A 27 2.06 5.90 -11.24
CA GLN A 27 2.38 7.33 -11.18
C GLN A 27 3.08 7.76 -9.89
N ARG A 28 2.87 7.05 -8.77
CA ARG A 28 3.51 7.35 -7.48
C ARG A 28 5.03 7.23 -7.51
N LEU A 29 5.57 6.40 -8.39
CA LEU A 29 7.02 6.31 -8.62
C LEU A 29 7.61 7.61 -9.19
N TYR A 30 6.77 8.47 -9.73
CA TYR A 30 7.13 9.74 -10.35
C TYR A 30 6.60 10.96 -9.57
N ASP A 31 5.79 10.77 -8.55
CA ASP A 31 5.31 11.84 -7.68
C ASP A 31 6.46 12.32 -6.77
N PRO A 32 6.90 13.58 -6.88
CA PRO A 32 8.02 14.10 -6.10
C PRO A 32 7.86 13.91 -4.59
N LYS A 33 6.63 13.97 -4.07
CA LYS A 33 6.32 13.72 -2.67
C LYS A 33 6.65 12.28 -2.27
N TYR A 34 6.25 11.30 -3.08
CA TYR A 34 6.54 9.89 -2.81
C TYR A 34 8.03 9.59 -2.97
N VAL A 35 8.68 10.15 -3.96
CA VAL A 35 10.14 10.03 -4.17
C VAL A 35 10.88 10.53 -2.94
N GLN A 36 10.58 11.75 -2.48
CA GLN A 36 11.20 12.34 -1.29
C GLN A 36 10.92 11.52 -0.03
N ALA A 37 9.69 11.00 0.13
CA ALA A 37 9.35 10.15 1.25
C ALA A 37 10.18 8.86 1.27
N MET A 38 10.36 8.21 0.13
CA MET A 38 11.15 6.98 0.03
C MET A 38 12.64 7.24 0.23
N GLU A 39 13.16 8.40 -0.22
CA GLU A 39 14.52 8.83 0.12
C GLU A 39 14.70 8.97 1.64
N LEU A 40 13.74 9.56 2.35
CA LEU A 40 13.78 9.65 3.82
C LEU A 40 13.77 8.26 4.47
N VAL A 41 12.92 7.33 4.00
CA VAL A 41 12.88 5.95 4.50
C VAL A 41 14.23 5.25 4.30
N HIS A 42 14.76 5.28 3.08
CA HIS A 42 16.00 4.58 2.73
C HIS A 42 17.24 5.20 3.37
N ASN A 43 17.21 6.50 3.68
CA ASN A 43 18.27 7.19 4.44
C ASN A 43 18.12 7.00 5.96
N GLY A 44 17.16 6.21 6.43
CA GLY A 44 17.01 5.86 7.83
C GLY A 44 16.34 6.94 8.70
N ALA A 45 15.67 7.93 8.11
CA ALA A 45 15.04 9.03 8.86
C ALA A 45 13.96 8.57 9.86
N ILE A 46 13.39 7.38 9.66
CA ILE A 46 12.41 6.76 10.57
C ILE A 46 12.96 5.53 11.29
N GLY A 47 14.29 5.29 11.21
CA GLY A 47 14.89 4.07 11.72
C GLY A 47 14.53 2.84 10.88
N GLN A 48 14.49 1.67 11.52
CA GLN A 48 14.10 0.42 10.86
C GLN A 48 12.59 0.39 10.60
N VAL A 49 12.16 0.05 9.38
CA VAL A 49 10.74 -0.16 9.08
C VAL A 49 10.22 -1.36 9.89
N VAL A 50 9.15 -1.16 10.65
CA VAL A 50 8.54 -2.17 11.54
C VAL A 50 7.12 -2.54 11.13
N GLY A 51 6.48 -1.74 10.29
CA GLY A 51 5.15 -2.02 9.77
C GLY A 51 4.76 -1.08 8.63
N ILE A 52 3.81 -1.49 7.81
CA ILE A 52 3.24 -0.68 6.73
C ILE A 52 1.73 -0.80 6.81
N ARG A 53 1.05 0.33 6.84
CA ARG A 53 -0.40 0.37 6.95
C ARG A 53 -0.99 1.10 5.76
N ASN A 54 -1.86 0.41 5.01
CA ASN A 54 -2.55 0.95 3.86
C ASN A 54 -4.06 0.74 3.99
N TYR A 55 -4.82 1.73 3.58
CA TYR A 55 -6.27 1.61 3.49
C TYR A 55 -6.83 2.56 2.44
N TRP A 56 -7.98 2.16 1.83
CA TRP A 56 -8.67 3.00 0.88
C TRP A 56 -10.18 2.83 1.01
N TYR A 57 -10.79 3.75 1.74
CA TYR A 57 -12.22 3.77 2.02
C TYR A 57 -12.93 4.74 1.10
N ARG A 58 -14.01 4.30 0.47
CA ARG A 58 -14.84 5.10 -0.42
C ARG A 58 -16.31 4.84 -0.12
N ASN A 59 -17.18 5.74 -0.61
CA ASN A 59 -18.61 5.49 -0.72
C ASN A 59 -19.01 5.69 -2.18
N ASN A 60 -18.84 4.64 -2.98
CA ASN A 60 -19.10 4.66 -4.42
C ASN A 60 -19.32 3.22 -4.90
N ASP A 61 -20.38 2.98 -5.61
CA ASP A 61 -20.72 1.66 -6.16
C ASP A 61 -19.92 1.27 -7.41
N TRP A 62 -19.18 2.21 -8.02
CA TRP A 62 -18.49 2.06 -9.31
C TRP A 62 -19.39 1.79 -10.50
N ARG A 63 -20.69 1.69 -10.29
CA ARG A 63 -21.65 1.40 -11.36
C ARG A 63 -21.92 2.65 -12.18
N ARG A 64 -22.04 2.46 -13.48
CA ARG A 64 -22.43 3.48 -14.46
C ARG A 64 -23.73 3.07 -15.13
N GLU A 65 -24.52 4.04 -15.50
CA GLU A 65 -25.70 3.82 -16.34
C GLU A 65 -25.30 3.23 -17.68
N VAL A 66 -26.08 2.30 -18.17
CA VAL A 66 -25.87 1.64 -19.45
C VAL A 66 -27.03 1.93 -20.39
N PRO A 67 -26.78 2.16 -21.70
CA PRO A 67 -27.82 2.47 -22.65
C PRO A 67 -28.78 1.29 -22.89
N SER A 68 -28.31 0.05 -22.71
CA SER A 68 -29.11 -1.16 -22.76
C SER A 68 -28.36 -2.32 -22.08
N PRO A 69 -29.07 -3.39 -21.67
CA PRO A 69 -28.51 -4.48 -20.86
C PRO A 69 -27.28 -5.20 -21.47
N GLU A 70 -27.18 -5.26 -22.80
CA GLU A 70 -26.08 -5.89 -23.51
C GLU A 70 -24.73 -5.18 -23.29
N PHE A 71 -24.75 -3.89 -22.87
CA PHE A 71 -23.54 -3.13 -22.57
C PHE A 71 -23.12 -3.23 -21.09
N GLU A 72 -23.90 -3.88 -20.24
CA GLU A 72 -23.68 -3.93 -18.80
C GLU A 72 -22.26 -4.38 -18.46
N ARG A 73 -21.83 -5.56 -18.89
CA ARG A 73 -20.51 -6.10 -18.53
C ARG A 73 -19.36 -5.32 -19.18
N ARG A 74 -19.58 -4.69 -20.31
CA ARG A 74 -18.57 -3.91 -21.02
C ARG A 74 -18.35 -2.54 -20.40
N ILE A 75 -19.41 -1.85 -19.98
CA ILE A 75 -19.32 -0.52 -19.36
C ILE A 75 -18.95 -0.63 -17.88
N ASN A 76 -19.57 -1.57 -17.18
CA ASN A 76 -19.37 -1.85 -15.76
C ASN A 76 -18.32 -2.95 -15.50
N TRP A 77 -17.34 -3.10 -16.38
CA TRP A 77 -16.35 -4.15 -16.37
C TRP A 77 -15.63 -4.34 -15.01
N ARG A 78 -15.45 -3.26 -14.23
CA ARG A 78 -14.86 -3.30 -12.89
C ARG A 78 -15.65 -4.14 -11.88
N LEU A 79 -16.90 -4.44 -12.17
CA LEU A 79 -17.79 -5.18 -11.27
C LEU A 79 -17.78 -6.69 -11.54
N TYR A 80 -17.05 -7.15 -12.57
CA TYR A 80 -17.08 -8.51 -13.06
C TYR A 80 -15.70 -9.17 -13.11
N ASP A 81 -15.63 -10.39 -12.57
CA ASP A 81 -14.37 -11.16 -12.45
C ASP A 81 -13.69 -11.45 -13.80
N GLU A 82 -14.45 -11.40 -14.88
CA GLU A 82 -13.92 -11.56 -16.25
C GLU A 82 -12.89 -10.49 -16.60
N TYR A 83 -13.00 -9.28 -16.03
CA TYR A 83 -12.20 -8.11 -16.41
C TYR A 83 -11.43 -7.48 -15.25
N SER A 84 -11.85 -7.71 -14.01
CA SER A 84 -11.27 -7.07 -12.83
C SER A 84 -11.26 -8.02 -11.63
N ARG A 85 -10.35 -7.79 -10.70
CA ARG A 85 -10.33 -8.45 -9.38
C ARG A 85 -10.69 -7.47 -8.27
N GLY A 86 -11.53 -6.50 -8.60
CA GLY A 86 -12.11 -5.55 -7.65
C GLY A 86 -11.08 -4.73 -6.87
N LEU A 87 -11.33 -4.56 -5.58
CA LEU A 87 -10.57 -3.65 -4.72
C LEU A 87 -9.07 -3.95 -4.66
N MET A 88 -8.68 -5.20 -4.78
CA MET A 88 -7.27 -5.58 -4.73
C MET A 88 -6.51 -5.11 -5.98
N THR A 89 -7.06 -5.29 -7.18
CA THR A 89 -6.38 -4.88 -8.42
C THR A 89 -6.60 -3.41 -8.78
N GLU A 90 -7.77 -2.84 -8.44
CA GLU A 90 -8.11 -1.47 -8.80
C GLU A 90 -7.56 -0.42 -7.82
N LEU A 91 -7.38 -0.79 -6.54
CA LEU A 91 -6.92 0.12 -5.50
C LEU A 91 -5.62 -0.35 -4.83
N ALA A 92 -5.57 -1.60 -4.34
CA ALA A 92 -4.42 -2.06 -3.57
C ALA A 92 -3.11 -2.05 -4.35
N CYS A 93 -3.13 -2.30 -5.66
CA CYS A 93 -1.92 -2.33 -6.48
C CYS A 93 -1.05 -1.07 -6.34
N HIS A 94 -1.66 0.11 -6.16
CA HIS A 94 -0.95 1.36 -5.93
C HIS A 94 -0.24 1.39 -4.57
N GLN A 95 -0.90 0.88 -3.54
CA GLN A 95 -0.40 0.93 -2.17
C GLN A 95 0.58 -0.22 -1.88
N LEU A 96 0.38 -1.37 -2.51
CA LEU A 96 1.31 -2.51 -2.46
C LEU A 96 2.64 -2.17 -3.13
N GLN A 97 2.62 -1.39 -4.22
CA GLN A 97 3.81 -0.87 -4.87
C GLN A 97 4.63 0.00 -3.91
N ASN A 98 4.01 0.93 -3.17
CA ASN A 98 4.69 1.75 -2.17
C ASN A 98 5.32 0.90 -1.06
N GLY A 99 4.64 -0.18 -0.65
CA GLY A 99 5.17 -1.12 0.32
C GLY A 99 6.44 -1.83 -0.17
N SER A 100 6.44 -2.33 -1.40
CA SER A 100 7.63 -2.92 -2.03
C SER A 100 8.78 -1.92 -2.10
N TRP A 101 8.50 -0.69 -2.47
CA TRP A 101 9.49 0.38 -2.57
C TRP A 101 10.08 0.74 -1.20
N ALA A 102 9.23 0.92 -0.17
CA ALA A 102 9.68 1.19 1.19
C ALA A 102 10.58 0.07 1.76
N MET A 103 10.34 -1.18 1.35
CA MET A 103 11.13 -2.34 1.75
C MET A 103 12.38 -2.58 0.88
N GLY A 104 12.73 -1.62 0.00
CA GLY A 104 13.92 -1.71 -0.85
C GLY A 104 13.86 -2.86 -1.87
N GLY A 105 12.67 -3.22 -2.33
CA GLY A 105 12.45 -4.32 -3.27
C GLY A 105 12.30 -5.70 -2.62
N LEU A 106 12.43 -5.82 -1.28
CA LEU A 106 12.11 -7.06 -0.58
C LEU A 106 10.63 -7.38 -0.75
N GLN A 107 10.32 -8.62 -1.12
CA GLN A 107 8.94 -9.07 -1.33
C GLN A 107 8.39 -9.81 -0.10
N PRO A 108 7.08 -9.74 0.15
CA PRO A 108 6.44 -10.55 1.19
C PRO A 108 6.55 -12.05 0.88
N SER A 109 6.59 -12.89 1.91
CA SER A 109 6.63 -14.34 1.78
C SER A 109 5.25 -14.95 1.54
N PHE A 110 4.22 -14.33 2.09
CA PHE A 110 2.83 -14.77 1.92
C PHE A 110 1.86 -13.65 2.22
N VAL A 111 0.61 -13.86 1.81
CA VAL A 111 -0.53 -13.01 2.14
C VAL A 111 -1.66 -13.85 2.72
N THR A 112 -2.39 -13.27 3.68
CA THR A 112 -3.68 -13.78 4.19
C THR A 112 -4.72 -12.68 4.04
N GLY A 113 -6.00 -13.05 3.91
CA GLY A 113 -7.02 -12.04 3.77
C GLY A 113 -8.43 -12.59 3.86
N THR A 114 -9.38 -11.69 3.86
CA THR A 114 -10.82 -11.96 3.80
C THR A 114 -11.52 -10.89 2.97
N GLY A 115 -12.61 -11.25 2.34
CA GLY A 115 -13.42 -10.32 1.55
C GLY A 115 -14.86 -10.76 1.44
N SER A 116 -15.73 -9.86 1.09
CA SER A 116 -17.15 -10.16 0.88
C SER A 116 -17.85 -9.10 0.03
N ILE A 117 -19.01 -9.45 -0.54
CA ILE A 117 -19.99 -8.50 -1.03
C ILE A 117 -20.97 -8.24 0.11
N GLN A 118 -20.71 -7.18 0.89
CA GLN A 118 -21.46 -6.92 2.12
C GLN A 118 -22.62 -5.97 1.90
N PHE A 119 -22.42 -4.90 1.15
CA PHE A 119 -23.40 -3.82 0.99
C PHE A 119 -24.01 -3.74 -0.41
N TRP A 120 -23.19 -3.69 -1.46
CA TRP A 120 -23.66 -3.50 -2.84
C TRP A 120 -24.17 -4.80 -3.46
N LYS A 121 -25.45 -5.17 -3.18
CA LYS A 121 -26.11 -6.38 -3.70
C LYS A 121 -26.72 -6.13 -5.10
N ASP A 122 -25.93 -5.62 -6.02
CA ASP A 122 -26.33 -5.12 -7.34
C ASP A 122 -25.95 -6.06 -8.49
N GLY A 123 -25.61 -7.32 -8.20
CA GLY A 123 -25.21 -8.31 -9.20
C GLY A 123 -23.74 -8.27 -9.57
N ARG A 124 -22.91 -7.52 -8.83
CA ARG A 124 -21.44 -7.57 -8.98
C ARG A 124 -20.88 -8.93 -8.57
N GLU A 125 -19.75 -9.26 -9.14
CA GLU A 125 -18.99 -10.48 -8.81
C GLU A 125 -17.81 -10.18 -7.88
N VAL A 126 -17.28 -8.95 -7.92
CA VAL A 126 -16.13 -8.51 -7.11
C VAL A 126 -16.55 -8.04 -5.70
N PHE A 127 -15.68 -8.23 -4.73
CA PHE A 127 -15.91 -7.82 -3.34
C PHE A 127 -16.00 -6.29 -3.20
N ASP A 128 -16.86 -5.83 -2.28
CA ASP A 128 -16.99 -4.43 -1.88
C ASP A 128 -16.33 -4.11 -0.54
N ASN A 129 -15.79 -5.15 0.12
CA ASN A 129 -15.09 -5.09 1.40
C ASN A 129 -13.98 -6.14 1.42
N VAL A 130 -12.73 -5.72 1.64
CA VAL A 130 -11.55 -6.59 1.70
C VAL A 130 -10.60 -6.16 2.81
N ALA A 131 -9.91 -7.13 3.41
CA ALA A 131 -8.78 -6.91 4.30
C ALA A 131 -7.71 -7.97 4.01
N ALA A 132 -6.45 -7.54 3.88
CA ALA A 132 -5.32 -8.40 3.60
C ALA A 132 -4.09 -8.01 4.43
N ILE A 133 -3.30 -9.02 4.80
CA ILE A 133 -2.04 -8.87 5.53
C ILE A 133 -0.95 -9.61 4.75
N TYR A 134 0.07 -8.88 4.36
CA TYR A 134 1.27 -9.38 3.67
C TYR A 134 2.41 -9.48 4.68
N GLN A 135 3.00 -10.66 4.82
CA GLN A 135 4.08 -10.92 5.77
C GLN A 135 5.42 -11.00 5.06
N TYR A 136 6.37 -10.14 5.46
CA TYR A 136 7.73 -10.13 4.95
C TYR A 136 8.63 -11.14 5.70
N PRO A 137 9.72 -11.64 5.06
CA PRO A 137 10.62 -12.60 5.69
C PRO A 137 11.31 -12.09 6.96
N ASN A 138 11.51 -10.77 7.08
CA ASN A 138 12.13 -10.12 8.23
C ASN A 138 11.16 -9.83 9.39
N GLY A 139 9.91 -10.30 9.31
CA GLY A 139 8.91 -10.11 10.34
C GLY A 139 8.02 -8.88 10.17
N VAL A 140 8.37 -7.94 9.30
CA VAL A 140 7.52 -6.79 8.96
C VAL A 140 6.23 -7.27 8.33
N HIS A 141 5.11 -6.62 8.63
CA HIS A 141 3.85 -6.86 7.92
C HIS A 141 3.34 -5.58 7.27
N MET A 142 2.66 -5.77 6.14
CA MET A 142 1.95 -4.72 5.44
C MET A 142 0.46 -5.07 5.40
N THR A 143 -0.39 -4.14 5.83
CA THR A 143 -1.84 -4.29 5.76
C THR A 143 -2.42 -3.53 4.58
N PHE A 144 -3.51 -4.04 4.04
CA PHE A 144 -4.39 -3.32 3.13
C PHE A 144 -5.85 -3.58 3.48
N GLU A 145 -6.61 -2.52 3.64
CA GLU A 145 -8.05 -2.58 3.90
C GLU A 145 -8.80 -1.67 2.94
N SER A 146 -9.92 -2.12 2.41
CA SER A 146 -10.76 -1.30 1.54
C SER A 146 -12.22 -1.62 1.68
N ILE A 147 -13.04 -0.59 1.80
CA ILE A 147 -14.50 -0.64 1.80
C ILE A 147 -15.00 0.45 0.87
N ILE A 148 -15.96 0.12 -0.01
CA ILE A 148 -16.56 1.11 -0.93
C ILE A 148 -18.00 1.48 -0.58
N SER A 149 -18.44 1.17 0.61
CA SER A 149 -19.73 1.58 1.19
C SER A 149 -19.61 2.60 2.33
N ASN A 150 -18.39 2.96 2.71
CA ASN A 150 -18.10 3.94 3.77
C ASN A 150 -16.79 4.67 3.48
N LYS A 151 -16.80 6.01 3.48
CA LYS A 151 -15.65 6.85 3.17
C LYS A 151 -14.94 7.48 4.37
N HIS A 152 -15.36 7.14 5.59
CA HIS A 152 -14.96 7.89 6.80
C HIS A 152 -13.44 8.09 6.95
N PHE A 153 -12.65 7.03 6.77
CA PHE A 153 -11.19 7.13 6.89
C PHE A 153 -10.48 7.65 5.62
N GLY A 154 -11.17 7.68 4.48
CA GLY A 154 -10.56 8.08 3.21
C GLY A 154 -9.45 7.13 2.77
N MET A 155 -8.32 7.68 2.34
CA MET A 155 -7.13 6.93 1.93
C MET A 155 -5.98 7.20 2.89
N GLY A 156 -5.23 6.17 3.26
CA GLY A 156 -4.04 6.27 4.07
C GLY A 156 -2.95 5.32 3.61
N GLU A 157 -1.72 5.81 3.68
CA GLU A 157 -0.50 5.10 3.32
C GLU A 157 0.59 5.50 4.30
N GLN A 158 0.90 4.63 5.25
CA GLN A 158 1.78 4.93 6.37
C GLN A 158 2.90 3.90 6.45
N ILE A 159 4.13 4.39 6.55
CA ILE A 159 5.33 3.58 6.80
C ILE A 159 5.77 3.86 8.22
N LEU A 160 5.68 2.84 9.07
CA LEU A 160 6.02 2.91 10.48
C LEU A 160 7.45 2.41 10.68
N GLY A 161 8.28 3.24 11.25
CA GLY A 161 9.65 2.91 11.62
C GLY A 161 9.85 2.91 13.14
N SER A 162 11.02 2.46 13.57
CA SER A 162 11.39 2.41 15.00
C SER A 162 11.64 3.79 15.62
N GLU A 163 11.85 4.81 14.79
CA GLU A 163 12.20 6.18 15.21
C GLU A 163 11.25 7.23 14.63
N GLY A 164 10.27 6.82 13.83
CA GLY A 164 9.29 7.72 13.26
C GLY A 164 8.31 7.03 12.33
N THR A 165 7.34 7.79 11.85
CA THR A 165 6.32 7.35 10.89
C THR A 165 6.22 8.35 9.76
N ILE A 166 6.17 7.87 8.52
CA ILE A 166 5.86 8.70 7.35
C ILE A 166 4.42 8.41 6.90
N ASP A 167 3.60 9.46 6.84
CA ASP A 167 2.29 9.44 6.20
C ASP A 167 2.43 10.00 4.78
N LEU A 168 2.42 9.09 3.80
CA LEU A 168 2.64 9.42 2.38
C LEU A 168 1.53 10.30 1.82
N VAL A 169 0.29 10.05 2.21
CA VAL A 169 -0.87 10.81 1.71
C VAL A 169 -0.81 12.26 2.19
N ARG A 170 -0.50 12.45 3.47
CA ARG A 170 -0.42 13.78 4.09
C ARG A 170 0.91 14.48 3.83
N GLY A 171 1.95 13.77 3.41
CA GLY A 171 3.29 14.33 3.26
C GLY A 171 3.90 14.77 4.60
N VAL A 172 3.67 14.01 5.65
CA VAL A 172 4.09 14.35 7.01
C VAL A 172 4.92 13.22 7.60
N MET A 173 6.00 13.58 8.27
CA MET A 173 6.80 12.68 9.09
C MET A 173 6.60 13.01 10.56
N TYR A 174 6.31 11.99 11.35
CA TYR A 174 6.19 12.05 12.80
C TYR A 174 7.43 11.38 13.40
N SER A 175 8.05 12.01 14.38
CA SER A 175 9.17 11.42 15.12
C SER A 175 8.65 10.59 16.29
N GLU A 176 9.25 9.43 16.50
CA GLU A 176 9.09 8.64 17.71
C GLU A 176 10.31 8.84 18.58
N THR A 177 10.10 9.15 19.86
CA THR A 177 11.21 9.13 20.83
C THR A 177 11.39 7.69 21.26
N PRO A 178 12.53 7.03 20.93
CA PRO A 178 12.77 5.69 21.41
C PRO A 178 12.73 5.72 22.92
N ARG A 179 11.82 4.96 23.53
CA ARG A 179 11.89 4.75 24.99
C ARG A 179 13.27 4.20 25.28
N PRO A 180 14.00 4.73 26.31
CA PRO A 180 15.23 4.11 26.73
C PRO A 180 14.90 2.63 26.96
N ARG A 181 15.65 1.73 26.32
CA ARG A 181 15.49 0.30 26.55
C ARG A 181 15.62 0.10 28.05
N SER A 182 14.50 0.03 28.75
CA SER A 182 14.46 -0.42 30.12
C SER A 182 14.88 -1.88 30.06
N GLY A 183 16.19 -2.07 30.03
CA GLY A 183 16.74 -3.40 30.08
C GLY A 183 16.21 -4.05 31.33
N ILE A 184 15.94 -5.35 31.30
CA ILE A 184 15.68 -6.20 32.43
C ILE A 184 16.61 -5.86 33.62
N ARG A 185 17.82 -5.40 33.34
CA ARG A 185 18.77 -4.90 34.35
C ARG A 185 18.27 -3.68 35.12
N GLN A 186 17.72 -2.65 34.45
CA GLN A 186 17.17 -1.48 35.17
C GLN A 186 15.96 -1.87 36.00
N LEU A 187 15.13 -2.79 35.49
CA LEU A 187 14.00 -3.33 36.24
C LEU A 187 14.47 -4.14 37.46
N LEU A 188 15.48 -4.97 37.30
CA LEU A 188 16.09 -5.76 38.39
C LEU A 188 16.76 -4.85 39.41
N ASP A 189 17.53 -3.84 38.98
CA ASP A 189 18.14 -2.85 39.86
C ASP A 189 17.11 -2.06 40.66
N GLN A 190 15.97 -1.72 40.06
CA GLN A 190 14.85 -1.04 40.74
C GLN A 190 14.12 -1.97 41.73
N ILE A 191 14.01 -3.27 41.41
CA ILE A 191 13.46 -4.28 42.31
C ILE A 191 14.41 -4.50 43.50
N GLU A 192 15.73 -4.64 43.25
CA GLU A 192 16.74 -4.82 44.30
C GLU A 192 16.89 -3.60 45.21
N GLN A 193 16.69 -2.39 44.68
CA GLN A 193 16.70 -1.13 45.43
C GLN A 193 15.40 -0.88 46.19
N GLY A 194 14.41 -1.77 46.10
CA GLY A 194 13.10 -1.63 46.79
C GLY A 194 12.26 -0.45 46.29
N ILE A 195 12.62 0.14 45.14
CA ILE A 195 11.96 1.32 44.56
C ILE A 195 10.66 0.91 43.85
N LEU A 196 10.53 -0.34 43.41
CA LEU A 196 9.32 -0.88 42.82
C LEU A 196 8.40 -1.44 43.91
N SER A 197 7.50 -0.61 44.41
CA SER A 197 6.33 -1.07 45.17
C SER A 197 5.30 -1.68 44.19
N ASN A 198 4.40 -2.53 44.75
CA ASN A 198 3.27 -3.06 43.97
C ASN A 198 2.41 -1.99 43.24
N ALA A 199 2.48 -0.74 43.68
CA ALA A 199 1.84 0.38 43.01
C ALA A 199 2.48 0.74 41.66
N ALA A 200 3.77 0.45 41.46
CA ALA A 200 4.45 0.72 40.17
C ALA A 200 3.97 -0.23 39.06
N PHE A 201 3.48 -1.42 39.39
CA PHE A 201 2.87 -2.34 38.42
C PHE A 201 1.40 -1.98 38.11
N ALA A 202 0.75 -1.22 38.98
CA ALA A 202 -0.64 -0.78 38.79
C ALA A 202 -0.73 0.51 37.91
N GLY A 203 0.39 1.14 37.57
CA GLY A 203 0.42 2.54 37.15
C GLY A 203 0.55 2.82 35.66
N THR A 204 0.84 1.88 34.79
CA THR A 204 0.83 2.13 33.35
C THR A 204 -0.29 1.31 32.69
N SER A 205 -1.50 1.78 32.87
CA SER A 205 -2.60 1.36 32.01
C SER A 205 -2.25 1.77 30.56
N TRP A 206 -2.35 0.83 29.62
CA TRP A 206 -2.29 1.11 28.18
C TRP A 206 -3.24 2.25 27.76
N ALA A 207 -4.25 2.56 28.57
CA ALA A 207 -5.20 3.66 28.38
C ALA A 207 -4.63 5.05 28.67
N THR A 208 -3.44 5.18 29.28
CA THR A 208 -2.80 6.46 29.61
C THR A 208 -1.64 6.83 28.69
N GLU A 209 -1.27 5.98 27.73
CA GLU A 209 -0.39 6.38 26.67
C GLU A 209 -1.15 7.30 25.72
N GLU A 210 -0.96 8.61 25.91
CA GLU A 210 -1.44 9.57 24.94
C GLU A 210 -0.81 9.24 23.59
N ALA A 211 -1.65 9.04 22.56
CA ALA A 211 -1.17 9.00 21.19
C ALA A 211 -0.29 10.24 20.98
N SER A 212 0.89 10.05 20.37
CA SER A 212 1.84 11.14 20.14
C SER A 212 1.09 12.37 19.62
N LYS A 213 1.07 13.44 20.42
CA LYS A 213 0.49 14.74 20.06
C LYS A 213 1.47 15.58 19.27
N ASP A 214 2.66 15.03 18.97
CA ASP A 214 3.67 15.75 18.25
C ASP A 214 3.16 16.11 16.85
N ALA A 215 3.11 17.39 16.58
CA ALA A 215 2.82 17.90 15.25
C ALA A 215 3.92 17.38 14.31
N GLY A 216 3.56 16.47 13.40
CA GLY A 216 4.50 15.95 12.43
C GLY A 216 5.10 17.07 11.56
N VAL A 217 6.32 16.85 11.09
CA VAL A 217 7.01 17.79 10.20
C VAL A 217 6.60 17.48 8.76
N ARG A 218 6.09 18.47 8.04
CA ARG A 218 5.80 18.35 6.61
C ARG A 218 7.11 18.24 5.84
N PHE A 219 7.23 17.25 4.98
CA PHE A 219 8.37 17.06 4.08
C PHE A 219 8.05 17.45 2.63
N ALA A 220 6.77 17.75 2.32
CA ALA A 220 6.37 18.27 1.02
C ALA A 220 5.58 19.56 1.21
N GLU A 221 6.11 20.66 0.70
CA GLU A 221 5.38 21.92 0.57
C GLU A 221 4.33 21.78 -0.54
N ASN A 222 3.11 22.25 -0.34
CA ASN A 222 1.97 22.25 -1.29
C ASN A 222 1.10 20.98 -1.34
N VAL A 223 1.03 20.20 -0.28
CA VAL A 223 -0.01 19.18 -0.18
C VAL A 223 -1.29 19.80 0.38
N THR A 224 -2.27 20.05 -0.47
CA THR A 224 -3.65 20.27 -0.04
C THR A 224 -4.20 18.94 0.45
N VAL A 225 -4.38 18.81 1.77
CA VAL A 225 -5.09 17.67 2.35
C VAL A 225 -6.57 17.85 2.00
N ASN A 226 -7.02 17.13 0.98
CA ASN A 226 -8.45 17.00 0.70
C ASN A 226 -9.03 15.93 1.61
N ASP A 227 -9.73 16.35 2.66
CA ASP A 227 -10.50 15.48 3.54
C ASP A 227 -11.62 14.77 2.73
N GLY A 228 -11.26 13.67 2.09
CA GLY A 228 -12.22 12.69 1.54
C GLY A 228 -12.86 12.99 0.20
N ALA A 229 -12.48 14.04 -0.52
CA ALA A 229 -12.86 14.21 -1.91
C ALA A 229 -11.77 13.69 -2.84
N SER A 230 -12.08 12.69 -3.65
CA SER A 230 -11.20 12.23 -4.71
C SER A 230 -11.09 13.31 -5.76
N SER A 231 -10.07 14.16 -5.66
CA SER A 231 -9.60 14.92 -6.80
C SER A 231 -8.59 14.06 -7.57
N VAL A 232 -9.09 13.11 -8.32
CA VAL A 232 -8.35 12.52 -9.43
C VAL A 232 -8.16 13.68 -10.41
N GLY A 233 -6.91 14.16 -10.54
CA GLY A 233 -6.56 15.24 -11.44
C GLY A 233 -6.11 16.55 -10.82
N ALA A 234 -5.91 16.63 -9.50
CA ALA A 234 -5.18 17.77 -8.93
C ALA A 234 -3.71 17.67 -9.32
N ALA A 235 -3.11 18.79 -9.70
CA ALA A 235 -1.69 18.90 -10.01
C ALA A 235 -0.87 18.26 -8.87
N GLY A 236 -0.06 17.21 -9.19
CA GLY A 236 0.86 16.61 -8.24
C GLY A 236 0.57 15.17 -7.80
N ASP A 237 -0.08 14.32 -8.61
CA ASP A 237 -0.18 12.87 -8.35
C ASP A 237 0.88 12.03 -9.08
N GLY A 238 1.87 12.67 -9.73
CA GLY A 238 2.91 12.01 -10.51
C GLY A 238 2.50 11.61 -11.92
N SER A 239 1.24 11.84 -12.35
CA SER A 239 0.77 11.42 -13.67
C SER A 239 1.44 12.19 -14.81
N VAL A 240 1.67 13.49 -14.65
CA VAL A 240 2.34 14.33 -15.65
C VAL A 240 3.80 13.91 -15.79
N GLU A 241 4.49 13.70 -14.66
CA GLU A 241 5.88 13.26 -14.57
C GLU A 241 6.05 11.87 -15.20
N LEU A 242 5.11 10.95 -14.93
CA LEU A 242 5.08 9.63 -15.55
C LEU A 242 4.97 9.71 -17.09
N ILE A 243 4.03 10.51 -17.60
CA ILE A 243 3.84 10.66 -19.05
C ILE A 243 5.06 11.30 -19.69
N HIS A 244 5.64 12.32 -19.05
CA HIS A 244 6.87 12.95 -19.51
C HIS A 244 8.04 11.95 -19.56
N ALA A 245 8.23 11.16 -18.48
CA ALA A 245 9.26 10.12 -18.43
C ALA A 245 9.04 9.06 -19.52
N PHE A 246 7.79 8.67 -19.80
CA PHE A 246 7.45 7.77 -20.90
C PHE A 246 7.85 8.34 -22.24
N CYS A 247 7.51 9.60 -22.53
CA CYS A 247 7.89 10.26 -23.78
C CYS A 247 9.42 10.30 -23.97
N LEU A 248 10.16 10.63 -22.90
CA LEU A 248 11.62 10.63 -22.94
C LEU A 248 12.20 9.24 -23.18
N ALA A 249 11.63 8.20 -22.53
CA ALA A 249 12.04 6.81 -22.73
C ALA A 249 11.81 6.35 -24.19
N VAL A 250 10.67 6.73 -24.79
CA VAL A 250 10.39 6.42 -26.21
C VAL A 250 11.35 7.16 -27.14
N ILE A 251 11.63 8.45 -26.91
CA ILE A 251 12.55 9.25 -27.74
C ILE A 251 13.97 8.71 -27.67
N SER A 252 14.43 8.33 -26.47
CA SER A 252 15.79 7.81 -26.26
C SER A 252 15.94 6.33 -26.62
N GLY A 253 14.83 5.59 -26.71
CA GLY A 253 14.82 4.14 -26.84
C GLY A 253 15.30 3.41 -25.58
N ALA A 254 15.47 4.11 -24.45
CA ALA A 254 15.99 3.55 -23.20
C ALA A 254 14.86 3.19 -22.24
N GLN A 255 14.81 1.92 -21.82
CA GLN A 255 13.90 1.45 -20.78
C GLN A 255 14.34 1.97 -19.41
N PRO A 256 13.49 2.70 -18.65
CA PRO A 256 13.80 3.05 -17.26
C PRO A 256 13.97 1.79 -16.40
N ALA A 257 15.06 1.76 -15.63
CA ALA A 257 15.41 0.59 -14.81
C ALA A 257 14.37 0.35 -13.70
N GLY A 258 14.04 -0.92 -13.44
CA GLY A 258 13.20 -1.37 -12.33
C GLY A 258 11.70 -1.16 -12.50
N ILE A 259 11.25 -0.31 -13.43
CA ILE A 259 9.83 0.09 -13.54
C ILE A 259 8.91 -1.09 -13.88
N VAL A 260 9.34 -1.99 -14.75
CA VAL A 260 8.53 -3.15 -15.15
C VAL A 260 8.51 -4.21 -14.06
N GLU A 261 9.64 -4.41 -13.41
CA GLU A 261 9.77 -5.31 -12.26
C GLU A 261 8.89 -4.84 -11.08
N GLU A 262 8.90 -3.55 -10.76
CA GLU A 262 8.01 -2.97 -9.74
C GLU A 262 6.53 -3.13 -10.11
N ALA A 263 6.18 -2.90 -11.37
CA ALA A 263 4.83 -3.11 -11.85
C ALA A 263 4.42 -4.58 -11.86
N TYR A 264 5.35 -5.48 -12.14
CA TYR A 264 5.13 -6.93 -12.01
C TYR A 264 4.78 -7.29 -10.56
N TRP A 265 5.62 -6.89 -9.61
CA TRP A 265 5.42 -7.21 -8.20
C TRP A 265 4.12 -6.62 -7.64
N SER A 266 3.84 -5.35 -7.88
CA SER A 266 2.59 -4.74 -7.40
C SER A 266 1.35 -5.41 -7.97
N THR A 267 1.40 -5.86 -9.23
CA THR A 267 0.32 -6.62 -9.87
C THR A 267 0.20 -8.01 -9.26
N LEU A 268 1.30 -8.74 -9.11
CA LEU A 268 1.30 -10.08 -8.53
C LEU A 268 0.79 -10.07 -7.09
N LEU A 269 1.26 -9.13 -6.27
CA LEU A 269 0.79 -8.98 -4.90
C LEU A 269 -0.72 -8.71 -4.83
N ALA A 270 -1.24 -7.88 -5.73
CA ALA A 270 -2.68 -7.60 -5.80
C ALA A 270 -3.48 -8.86 -6.19
N LEU A 271 -3.01 -9.64 -7.18
CA LEU A 271 -3.67 -10.86 -7.61
C LEU A 271 -3.63 -11.97 -6.55
N LEU A 272 -2.49 -12.14 -5.87
CA LEU A 272 -2.37 -13.13 -4.79
C LEU A 272 -3.15 -12.68 -3.54
N GLY A 273 -3.23 -11.40 -3.28
CA GLY A 273 -4.09 -10.83 -2.25
C GLY A 273 -5.57 -11.07 -2.55
N ASP A 274 -6.00 -10.85 -3.78
CA ASP A 274 -7.36 -11.20 -4.22
C ASP A 274 -7.66 -12.69 -3.99
N ARG A 275 -6.75 -13.55 -4.42
CA ARG A 275 -6.88 -14.99 -4.18
C ARG A 275 -6.97 -15.33 -2.70
N ALA A 276 -6.15 -14.71 -1.85
CA ALA A 276 -6.19 -14.93 -0.40
C ALA A 276 -7.52 -14.48 0.22
N THR A 277 -8.08 -13.35 -0.23
CA THR A 277 -9.38 -12.86 0.26
C THR A 277 -10.54 -13.77 -0.14
N HIS A 278 -10.51 -14.36 -1.34
CA HIS A 278 -11.53 -15.32 -1.81
C HIS A 278 -11.43 -16.66 -1.08
N LEU A 279 -10.21 -17.14 -0.82
CA LEU A 279 -9.97 -18.40 -0.11
C LEU A 279 -10.10 -18.28 1.41
N ALA A 280 -10.09 -17.06 1.95
CA ALA A 280 -9.96 -16.77 3.39
C ALA A 280 -8.82 -17.57 4.03
N SER A 281 -7.69 -17.69 3.32
CA SER A 281 -6.55 -18.51 3.71
C SER A 281 -5.22 -17.91 3.26
N ARG A 282 -4.12 -18.50 3.77
CA ARG A 282 -2.77 -18.13 3.37
C ARG A 282 -2.51 -18.50 1.90
N VAL A 283 -1.89 -17.58 1.17
CA VAL A 283 -1.35 -17.77 -0.17
C VAL A 283 0.12 -17.39 -0.16
N ASP A 284 1.00 -18.31 -0.53
CA ASP A 284 2.43 -18.04 -0.60
C ASP A 284 2.78 -17.17 -1.82
N ILE A 285 3.77 -16.32 -1.65
CA ILE A 285 4.27 -15.39 -2.68
C ILE A 285 5.63 -15.91 -3.13
N PRO A 286 5.90 -16.05 -4.42
CA PRO A 286 7.21 -16.49 -4.92
C PRO A 286 8.29 -15.47 -4.54
N GLY A 287 9.51 -15.95 -4.22
CA GLY A 287 10.64 -15.09 -3.85
C GLY A 287 11.30 -14.41 -5.05
N GLU A 288 10.96 -14.81 -6.27
CA GLU A 288 11.52 -14.30 -7.52
C GLU A 288 10.45 -14.18 -8.59
N ILE A 289 10.73 -13.36 -9.62
CA ILE A 289 9.83 -13.21 -10.77
C ILE A 289 9.77 -14.54 -11.55
N VAL A 290 8.59 -15.10 -11.64
CA VAL A 290 8.30 -16.34 -12.42
C VAL A 290 7.66 -15.95 -13.75
N TRP A 291 8.32 -16.27 -14.87
CA TRP A 291 7.87 -15.89 -16.22
C TRP A 291 8.22 -16.93 -17.29
#